data_a8047ecbfae703222fab2e7249be22c5
#
_entry.id   a8047ecbfae703222fab2e7249be22c5
#
_cell.length_a   1.000
_cell.length_b   1.000
_cell.length_c   1.000
_cell.angle_alpha   90.00
_cell.angle_beta   90.00
_cell.angle_gamma   90.00
#
_symmetry.space_group_name_H-M   'P 1'
#
loop_
_entity.id
_entity.type
_entity.pdbx_description
1 polymer ?
#
loop_
_entity_poly.entity_id
_entity_poly.type
_entity_poly.pdbx_seq_one_letter_code
_entity_poly.pdbx_strand_id
1 'polypeptide(L)'
;MLATRALAQGTEKIVHVFGLSSNVGGVNPYGGVVLDSAGNLYGTTNYGGAKGFGMVFEMSRGDNGQWIEKGIDNFGEIGDDEAYGPIGGLVFDQVGNLYGTTIGGGTNGEGGTLFELSPAANGKWISRTLYAFGNGMDGKDPRSTLIFDAAGNLYGTTVSGGTYGEGTVFRLSRVSGGDWQESVLYSFGTTSADAGQPNQPVAIDAFGNIWGTTEEMGAYGFGAIYELSPNSSGGGWTETIIHSFAGGADGAYPQCGLIFDASGNLYGTVGNGGANGNGYVFELLPSEGGWTMTNLHNFDGVDGFGAIGNLVFGPSGILYGVTWQGGSFGDGNVYALRPTADGTWREENLHSFHGGPQGCEPDAGVALDSAGNLYGTTLYCGSGQGVDGSGVVFEIVPPL
;
A
#
# COMPACT_ATOMS: atom_id res chain seq x y z
N MET A 1 -38.58 -19.62 -7.04
CA MET A 1 -37.61 -18.89 -7.85
C MET A 1 -37.34 -17.57 -7.15
N LEU A 2 -36.32 -17.47 -6.36
CA LEU A 2 -35.83 -16.21 -5.83
C LEU A 2 -35.02 -15.56 -6.97
N ALA A 3 -35.52 -14.45 -7.49
CA ALA A 3 -34.76 -13.64 -8.43
C ALA A 3 -33.54 -13.09 -7.66
N THR A 4 -32.36 -13.61 -7.94
CA THR A 4 -31.11 -12.95 -7.60
C THR A 4 -31.15 -11.57 -8.27
N ARG A 5 -31.37 -10.52 -7.49
CA ARG A 5 -31.10 -9.16 -7.96
C ARG A 5 -29.62 -9.13 -8.33
N ALA A 6 -29.33 -9.00 -9.62
CA ALA A 6 -28.02 -8.58 -10.04
C ALA A 6 -27.75 -7.25 -9.32
N LEU A 7 -26.76 -7.23 -8.45
CA LEU A 7 -26.32 -5.99 -7.81
C LEU A 7 -25.77 -5.08 -8.91
N ALA A 8 -26.10 -3.81 -8.87
CA ALA A 8 -25.59 -2.86 -9.84
C ALA A 8 -24.08 -2.75 -9.63
N GLN A 9 -23.29 -3.10 -10.65
CA GLN A 9 -21.86 -2.86 -10.66
C GLN A 9 -21.59 -1.36 -10.60
N GLY A 10 -20.48 -0.98 -9.99
CA GLY A 10 -19.95 0.38 -10.03
C GLY A 10 -19.66 0.81 -11.47
N THR A 11 -19.69 2.10 -11.72
CA THR A 11 -19.30 2.64 -13.03
C THR A 11 -17.80 2.95 -13.01
N GLU A 12 -17.04 2.23 -13.84
CA GLU A 12 -15.63 2.53 -14.05
C GLU A 12 -15.44 3.71 -15.01
N LYS A 13 -14.44 4.52 -14.72
CA LYS A 13 -13.89 5.53 -15.62
C LYS A 13 -12.36 5.44 -15.58
N ILE A 14 -11.76 5.36 -16.74
CA ILE A 14 -10.31 5.48 -16.83
C ILE A 14 -9.93 6.96 -16.69
N VAL A 15 -9.17 7.23 -15.65
CA VAL A 15 -8.61 8.56 -15.35
C VAL A 15 -7.42 8.83 -16.25
N HIS A 16 -6.51 7.87 -16.35
CA HIS A 16 -5.30 7.97 -17.15
C HIS A 16 -4.81 6.58 -17.58
N VAL A 17 -4.20 6.51 -18.76
CA VAL A 17 -3.52 5.31 -19.27
C VAL A 17 -2.04 5.63 -19.37
N PHE A 18 -1.22 4.95 -18.61
CA PHE A 18 0.23 5.07 -18.70
C PHE A 18 0.76 4.43 -19.99
N GLY A 19 1.89 4.88 -20.48
CA GLY A 19 2.47 4.29 -21.68
C GLY A 19 3.81 4.88 -22.07
N LEU A 20 4.56 4.07 -22.82
CA LEU A 20 5.87 4.44 -23.36
C LEU A 20 5.82 5.42 -24.55
N SER A 21 4.63 5.87 -24.96
CA SER A 21 4.44 6.70 -26.15
C SER A 21 4.92 8.15 -26.00
N SER A 22 5.19 8.60 -24.78
CA SER A 22 5.92 9.83 -24.50
C SER A 22 7.16 9.48 -23.68
N ASN A 23 8.34 9.96 -24.06
CA ASN A 23 9.59 9.79 -23.31
C ASN A 23 9.54 10.36 -21.87
N VAL A 24 8.38 10.64 -21.34
CA VAL A 24 8.11 11.27 -20.04
C VAL A 24 6.95 10.64 -19.27
N GLY A 25 6.23 9.65 -19.84
CA GLY A 25 5.12 8.97 -19.16
C GLY A 25 5.62 7.94 -18.14
N GLY A 26 4.86 7.78 -17.05
CA GLY A 26 5.11 6.73 -16.06
C GLY A 26 4.77 5.34 -16.57
N VAL A 27 5.30 4.32 -15.90
CA VAL A 27 5.06 2.89 -16.21
C VAL A 27 4.99 2.11 -14.90
N ASN A 28 4.03 1.21 -14.79
CA ASN A 28 3.80 0.35 -13.63
C ASN A 28 3.60 1.14 -12.31
N PRO A 29 2.42 1.71 -12.09
CA PRO A 29 2.10 2.41 -10.85
C PRO A 29 1.77 1.42 -9.71
N TYR A 30 2.78 1.06 -8.92
CA TYR A 30 2.66 0.13 -7.80
C TYR A 30 1.96 0.72 -6.56
N GLY A 31 2.27 1.98 -6.24
CA GLY A 31 1.97 2.55 -4.93
C GLY A 31 0.53 3.06 -4.74
N GLY A 32 -0.34 2.87 -5.72
CA GLY A 32 -1.69 3.45 -5.68
C GLY A 32 -1.69 4.97 -5.78
N VAL A 33 -2.79 5.59 -5.37
CA VAL A 33 -2.94 7.05 -5.37
C VAL A 33 -3.40 7.58 -4.03
N VAL A 34 -3.01 8.82 -3.72
CA VAL A 34 -3.55 9.63 -2.62
C VAL A 34 -4.19 10.90 -3.17
N LEU A 35 -5.19 11.42 -2.44
CA LEU A 35 -5.92 12.63 -2.84
C LEU A 35 -5.52 13.82 -1.97
N ASP A 36 -5.41 14.99 -2.61
CA ASP A 36 -5.40 16.24 -1.89
C ASP A 36 -6.83 16.74 -1.61
N SER A 37 -6.95 17.84 -0.88
CA SER A 37 -8.25 18.44 -0.55
C SER A 37 -9.02 19.04 -1.76
N ALA A 38 -8.35 19.22 -2.89
CA ALA A 38 -8.95 19.69 -4.15
C ALA A 38 -9.42 18.51 -5.03
N GLY A 39 -9.10 17.25 -4.63
CA GLY A 39 -9.43 16.05 -5.38
C GLY A 39 -8.44 15.73 -6.49
N ASN A 40 -7.24 16.31 -6.47
CA ASN A 40 -6.15 15.89 -7.33
C ASN A 40 -5.57 14.58 -6.80
N LEU A 41 -5.10 13.72 -7.72
CA LEU A 41 -4.51 12.42 -7.38
C LEU A 41 -2.99 12.49 -7.54
N TYR A 42 -2.29 11.86 -6.60
CA TYR A 42 -0.83 11.75 -6.63
C TYR A 42 -0.43 10.30 -6.45
N GLY A 43 0.58 9.87 -7.19
CA GLY A 43 1.09 8.51 -7.11
C GLY A 43 2.50 8.40 -7.68
N THR A 44 3.03 7.19 -7.64
CA THR A 44 4.35 6.83 -8.12
C THR A 44 4.27 5.85 -9.27
N THR A 45 5.26 5.83 -10.14
CA THR A 45 5.46 4.76 -11.11
C THR A 45 6.86 4.20 -10.97
N ASN A 46 6.99 2.86 -11.01
CA ASN A 46 8.28 2.19 -10.83
C ASN A 46 9.27 2.50 -11.96
N TYR A 47 8.76 2.65 -13.17
CA TYR A 47 9.54 2.93 -14.36
C TYR A 47 8.98 4.12 -15.12
N GLY A 48 9.64 4.48 -16.22
CA GLY A 48 9.26 5.64 -17.02
C GLY A 48 9.77 6.93 -16.41
N GLY A 49 9.10 8.04 -16.72
CA GLY A 49 9.62 9.37 -16.43
C GLY A 49 10.77 9.77 -17.37
N ALA A 50 11.33 10.95 -17.18
CA ALA A 50 12.34 11.51 -18.09
C ALA A 50 13.63 10.69 -18.21
N LYS A 51 13.94 9.85 -17.22
CA LYS A 51 15.16 9.04 -17.15
C LYS A 51 14.90 7.53 -17.19
N GLY A 52 13.66 7.08 -17.11
CA GLY A 52 13.30 5.66 -17.10
C GLY A 52 13.31 5.00 -15.72
N PHE A 53 13.65 5.71 -14.67
CA PHE A 53 13.83 5.19 -13.31
C PHE A 53 12.64 5.41 -12.38
N GLY A 54 11.49 5.80 -12.94
CA GLY A 54 10.26 6.10 -12.21
C GLY A 54 10.06 7.59 -11.98
N MET A 55 8.84 7.93 -11.58
CA MET A 55 8.43 9.31 -11.33
C MET A 55 7.35 9.39 -10.26
N VAL A 56 7.17 10.60 -9.73
CA VAL A 56 5.94 11.00 -9.04
C VAL A 56 5.07 11.78 -10.00
N PHE A 57 3.79 11.42 -10.08
CA PHE A 57 2.80 12.10 -10.92
C PHE A 57 1.72 12.81 -10.10
N GLU A 58 1.17 13.87 -10.70
CA GLU A 58 -0.04 14.56 -10.29
C GLU A 58 -1.08 14.41 -11.39
N MET A 59 -2.31 14.00 -11.05
CA MET A 59 -3.48 14.08 -11.92
C MET A 59 -4.38 15.19 -11.42
N SER A 60 -4.64 16.19 -12.22
CA SER A 60 -5.55 17.29 -11.90
C SER A 60 -6.62 17.45 -12.98
N ARG A 61 -7.76 18.05 -12.62
CA ARG A 61 -8.81 18.31 -13.60
C ARG A 61 -8.57 19.65 -14.27
N GLY A 62 -8.51 19.64 -15.61
CA GLY A 62 -8.48 20.84 -16.41
C GLY A 62 -9.85 21.54 -16.49
N ASP A 63 -9.87 22.73 -17.08
CA ASP A 63 -11.08 23.58 -17.22
C ASP A 63 -12.25 22.87 -17.95
N ASN A 64 -11.96 21.89 -18.79
CA ASN A 64 -12.94 21.08 -19.51
C ASN A 64 -13.36 19.79 -18.75
N GLY A 65 -12.88 19.62 -17.50
CA GLY A 65 -13.15 18.44 -16.68
C GLY A 65 -12.34 17.18 -17.05
N GLN A 66 -11.47 17.26 -18.06
CA GLN A 66 -10.56 16.17 -18.40
C GLN A 66 -9.41 16.08 -17.39
N TRP A 67 -8.95 14.89 -17.10
CA TRP A 67 -7.77 14.67 -16.29
C TRP A 67 -6.49 15.00 -17.08
N ILE A 68 -5.56 15.64 -16.41
CA ILE A 68 -4.27 16.07 -16.95
C ILE A 68 -3.18 15.45 -16.07
N GLU A 69 -2.33 14.63 -16.67
CA GLU A 69 -1.13 14.12 -16.02
C GLU A 69 -0.02 15.17 -16.03
N LYS A 70 0.70 15.27 -14.92
CA LYS A 70 1.91 16.05 -14.79
C LYS A 70 2.92 15.26 -13.96
N GLY A 71 4.11 15.02 -14.52
CA GLY A 71 5.25 14.56 -13.74
C GLY A 71 5.72 15.68 -12.81
N ILE A 72 5.75 15.43 -11.53
CA ILE A 72 6.17 16.44 -10.54
C ILE A 72 7.57 16.16 -9.98
N ASP A 73 8.04 14.91 -10.12
CA ASP A 73 9.43 14.49 -9.86
C ASP A 73 9.83 13.34 -10.78
N ASN A 74 11.12 13.24 -11.13
CA ASN A 74 11.66 12.17 -11.97
C ASN A 74 12.95 11.64 -11.36
N PHE A 75 12.98 10.35 -11.06
CA PHE A 75 14.11 9.72 -10.41
C PHE A 75 15.27 9.41 -11.37
N GLY A 76 16.49 9.28 -10.82
CA GLY A 76 17.70 9.01 -11.58
C GLY A 76 18.28 10.23 -12.29
N GLU A 77 17.93 11.46 -11.89
CA GLU A 77 18.60 12.69 -12.33
C GLU A 77 19.93 12.87 -11.59
N ILE A 78 20.92 13.42 -12.30
CA ILE A 78 22.22 13.72 -11.70
C ILE A 78 22.03 14.74 -10.58
N GLY A 79 22.29 14.37 -9.33
CA GLY A 79 22.11 15.21 -8.14
C GLY A 79 21.11 14.69 -7.12
N ASP A 80 20.32 13.67 -7.47
CA ASP A 80 19.26 13.11 -6.59
C ASP A 80 19.70 11.79 -5.92
N ASP A 81 21.00 11.65 -5.60
CA ASP A 81 21.60 10.46 -5.00
C ASP A 81 21.30 9.16 -5.79
N GLU A 82 21.08 9.30 -7.11
CA GLU A 82 20.73 8.21 -8.05
C GLU A 82 19.54 7.36 -7.62
N ALA A 83 18.58 7.93 -6.89
CA ALA A 83 17.38 7.24 -6.43
C ALA A 83 16.54 6.69 -7.59
N TYR A 84 15.98 5.47 -7.43
CA TYR A 84 15.16 4.84 -8.47
C TYR A 84 14.11 3.88 -7.90
N GLY A 85 13.07 3.61 -8.69
CA GLY A 85 12.04 2.65 -8.38
C GLY A 85 11.18 3.08 -7.18
N PRO A 86 10.42 4.17 -7.25
CA PRO A 86 9.45 4.50 -6.23
C PRO A 86 8.24 3.57 -6.39
N ILE A 87 8.15 2.54 -5.56
CA ILE A 87 7.05 1.56 -5.59
C ILE A 87 6.09 1.73 -4.41
N GLY A 88 6.54 2.31 -3.30
CA GLY A 88 5.68 2.64 -2.17
C GLY A 88 4.68 3.75 -2.52
N GLY A 89 3.53 3.75 -1.84
CA GLY A 89 2.57 4.82 -1.93
C GLY A 89 3.09 6.12 -1.31
N LEU A 90 2.41 7.21 -1.63
CA LEU A 90 2.71 8.53 -1.08
C LEU A 90 1.87 8.83 0.15
N VAL A 91 2.36 9.71 1.02
CA VAL A 91 1.60 10.26 2.13
C VAL A 91 1.77 11.78 2.22
N PHE A 92 0.67 12.50 2.50
CA PHE A 92 0.71 13.93 2.75
C PHE A 92 0.97 14.24 4.22
N ASP A 93 1.74 15.31 4.47
CA ASP A 93 1.69 15.99 5.76
C ASP A 93 0.55 17.02 5.81
N GLN A 94 0.37 17.67 6.97
CA GLN A 94 -0.70 18.62 7.20
C GLN A 94 -0.55 19.95 6.43
N VAL A 95 0.63 20.21 5.87
CA VAL A 95 0.91 21.43 5.10
C VAL A 95 1.02 21.19 3.59
N GLY A 96 0.80 19.94 3.17
CA GLY A 96 0.71 19.55 1.76
C GLY A 96 2.02 19.09 1.13
N ASN A 97 3.04 18.75 1.92
CA ASN A 97 4.20 18.05 1.40
C ASN A 97 3.88 16.55 1.21
N LEU A 98 4.45 15.95 0.18
CA LEU A 98 4.38 14.53 -0.12
C LEU A 98 5.65 13.83 0.32
N TYR A 99 5.51 12.63 0.87
CA TYR A 99 6.61 11.76 1.27
C TYR A 99 6.46 10.39 0.63
N GLY A 100 7.58 9.81 0.24
CA GLY A 100 7.64 8.48 -0.34
C GLY A 100 9.02 7.86 -0.22
N THR A 101 9.16 6.64 -0.74
CA THR A 101 10.40 5.87 -0.72
C THR A 101 10.79 5.41 -2.11
N THR A 102 12.07 5.13 -2.33
CA THR A 102 12.61 4.45 -3.51
C THR A 102 13.31 3.18 -3.10
N ILE A 103 13.18 2.12 -3.89
CA ILE A 103 13.78 0.82 -3.56
C ILE A 103 15.30 0.80 -3.70
N GLY A 104 15.85 1.68 -4.53
CA GLY A 104 17.28 1.70 -4.79
C GLY A 104 17.85 3.10 -4.93
N GLY A 105 19.17 3.16 -5.03
CA GLY A 105 19.94 4.38 -5.04
C GLY A 105 20.25 4.91 -3.64
N GLY A 106 20.66 6.17 -3.59
CA GLY A 106 21.10 6.84 -2.37
C GLY A 106 22.61 6.75 -2.16
N THR A 107 23.12 7.68 -1.35
CA THR A 107 24.57 7.85 -1.10
C THR A 107 25.24 6.68 -0.39
N ASN A 108 24.45 5.76 0.19
CA ASN A 108 24.94 4.62 0.98
C ASN A 108 24.93 3.29 0.20
N GLY A 109 24.91 3.32 -1.14
CA GLY A 109 25.08 2.15 -1.98
C GLY A 109 23.85 1.29 -2.15
N GLU A 110 22.88 1.77 -2.94
CA GLU A 110 21.74 0.99 -3.43
C GLU A 110 20.71 0.57 -2.36
N GLY A 111 20.72 1.20 -1.19
CA GLY A 111 19.78 0.86 -0.11
C GLY A 111 18.39 1.44 -0.26
N GLY A 112 18.21 2.37 -1.20
CA GLY A 112 16.99 3.13 -1.36
C GLY A 112 16.98 4.44 -0.57
N THR A 113 15.97 5.27 -0.81
CA THR A 113 15.85 6.59 -0.17
C THR A 113 14.46 6.84 0.40
N LEU A 114 14.37 7.80 1.31
CA LEU A 114 13.15 8.48 1.68
C LEU A 114 13.21 9.92 1.20
N PHE A 115 12.21 10.38 0.47
CA PHE A 115 12.15 11.70 -0.13
C PHE A 115 10.95 12.53 0.35
N GLU A 116 11.08 13.84 0.26
CA GLU A 116 10.04 14.85 0.47
C GLU A 116 9.87 15.67 -0.81
N LEU A 117 8.63 15.88 -1.22
CA LEU A 117 8.26 16.85 -2.25
C LEU A 117 7.45 17.96 -1.61
N SER A 118 7.95 19.20 -1.70
CA SER A 118 7.28 20.38 -1.16
C SER A 118 6.71 21.23 -2.28
N PRO A 119 5.44 21.64 -2.21
CA PRO A 119 4.87 22.53 -3.21
C PRO A 119 5.53 23.90 -3.15
N ALA A 120 5.92 24.41 -4.32
CA ALA A 120 6.56 25.71 -4.46
C ALA A 120 5.71 26.68 -5.29
N ALA A 121 6.13 27.94 -5.33
CA ALA A 121 5.50 28.94 -6.17
C ALA A 121 5.47 28.50 -7.64
N ASN A 122 4.43 28.91 -8.38
CA ASN A 122 4.23 28.59 -9.80
C ASN A 122 3.89 27.12 -10.10
N GLY A 123 3.34 26.37 -9.13
CA GLY A 123 2.93 24.97 -9.32
C GLY A 123 4.11 24.01 -9.56
N LYS A 124 5.31 24.39 -9.13
CA LYS A 124 6.47 23.51 -9.10
C LYS A 124 6.52 22.76 -7.76
N TRP A 125 7.26 21.67 -7.76
CA TRP A 125 7.60 20.92 -6.56
C TRP A 125 9.11 20.97 -6.35
N ILE A 126 9.54 20.94 -5.09
CA ILE A 126 10.95 20.87 -4.69
C ILE A 126 11.15 19.50 -4.06
N SER A 127 12.01 18.70 -4.67
CA SER A 127 12.41 17.39 -4.17
C SER A 127 13.59 17.50 -3.21
N ARG A 128 13.57 16.70 -2.16
CA ARG A 128 14.65 16.58 -1.20
C ARG A 128 14.74 15.13 -0.71
N THR A 129 15.92 14.52 -0.79
CA THR A 129 16.22 13.28 -0.08
C THR A 129 16.36 13.59 1.40
N LEU A 130 15.56 12.92 2.24
CA LEU A 130 15.59 13.08 3.69
C LEU A 130 16.52 12.06 4.34
N TYR A 131 16.59 10.86 3.75
CA TYR A 131 17.42 9.77 4.24
C TYR A 131 17.82 8.82 3.10
N ALA A 132 19.05 8.32 3.15
CA ALA A 132 19.56 7.27 2.26
C ALA A 132 19.85 6.02 3.09
N PHE A 133 19.14 4.94 2.79
CA PHE A 133 19.28 3.65 3.48
C PHE A 133 20.54 2.90 3.06
N GLY A 134 20.91 1.86 3.81
CA GLY A 134 22.05 1.00 3.52
C GLY A 134 23.32 1.32 4.29
N ASN A 135 23.26 2.20 5.28
CA ASN A 135 24.42 2.57 6.11
C ASN A 135 24.59 1.62 7.30
N GLY A 136 25.40 0.60 7.13
CA GLY A 136 25.73 -0.34 8.22
C GLY A 136 24.60 -1.30 8.53
N MET A 137 23.97 -1.17 9.71
CA MET A 137 22.90 -2.06 10.20
C MET A 137 21.52 -1.44 10.05
N ASP A 138 21.37 -0.36 9.29
CA ASP A 138 20.05 0.16 8.97
C ASP A 138 19.35 -0.75 7.91
N GLY A 139 18.12 -0.40 7.55
CA GLY A 139 17.37 -1.15 6.56
C GLY A 139 17.84 -0.89 5.13
N LYS A 140 17.31 -1.70 4.20
CA LYS A 140 17.44 -1.55 2.75
C LYS A 140 16.14 -1.91 2.08
N ASP A 141 15.94 -1.37 0.87
CA ASP A 141 14.78 -1.69 0.04
C ASP A 141 13.46 -1.31 0.74
N PRO A 142 13.22 0.00 1.03
CA PRO A 142 11.97 0.45 1.61
C PRO A 142 10.87 0.46 0.54
N ARG A 143 9.88 -0.43 0.68
CA ARG A 143 8.78 -0.62 -0.28
C ARG A 143 7.44 -0.10 0.22
N SER A 144 7.31 0.04 1.53
CA SER A 144 6.03 0.38 2.15
C SER A 144 5.64 1.85 1.94
N THR A 145 4.34 2.10 1.92
CA THR A 145 3.80 3.44 2.14
C THR A 145 4.14 3.87 3.57
N LEU A 146 4.62 5.11 3.71
CA LEU A 146 4.92 5.69 5.01
C LEU A 146 3.65 6.09 5.76
N ILE A 147 3.71 6.14 7.07
CA ILE A 147 2.65 6.70 7.90
C ILE A 147 3.22 7.77 8.86
N PHE A 148 2.40 8.75 9.21
CA PHE A 148 2.71 9.74 10.25
C PHE A 148 2.11 9.35 11.59
N ASP A 149 2.86 9.58 12.67
CA ASP A 149 2.26 9.68 14.01
C ASP A 149 1.72 11.11 14.25
N ALA A 150 1.02 11.29 15.37
CA ALA A 150 0.47 12.59 15.76
C ALA A 150 1.55 13.66 16.08
N ALA A 151 2.79 13.26 16.31
CA ALA A 151 3.92 14.16 16.53
C ALA A 151 4.63 14.56 15.23
N GLY A 152 4.23 13.99 14.10
CA GLY A 152 4.81 14.26 12.78
C GLY A 152 6.08 13.45 12.48
N ASN A 153 6.31 12.35 13.17
CA ASN A 153 7.33 11.39 12.80
C ASN A 153 6.81 10.45 11.71
N LEU A 154 7.68 10.06 10.79
CA LEU A 154 7.41 9.10 9.73
C LEU A 154 7.84 7.69 10.17
N TYR A 155 7.01 6.71 9.87
CA TYR A 155 7.29 5.29 10.09
C TYR A 155 7.16 4.53 8.79
N GLY A 156 8.01 3.52 8.63
CA GLY A 156 7.99 2.61 7.48
C GLY A 156 8.75 1.33 7.77
N THR A 157 8.81 0.48 6.76
CA THR A 157 9.50 -0.81 6.79
C THR A 157 10.52 -0.90 5.67
N THR A 158 11.52 -1.75 5.86
CA THR A 158 12.47 -2.15 4.83
C THR A 158 12.47 -3.66 4.69
N VAL A 159 12.51 -4.17 3.47
CA VAL A 159 12.43 -5.62 3.20
C VAL A 159 13.70 -6.34 3.65
N SER A 160 14.84 -5.69 3.58
CA SER A 160 16.13 -6.29 3.93
C SER A 160 16.98 -5.33 4.76
N GLY A 161 18.17 -5.76 5.13
CA GLY A 161 19.05 -5.02 6.03
C GLY A 161 18.69 -5.20 7.50
N GLY A 162 19.09 -4.27 8.35
CA GLY A 162 19.01 -4.46 9.78
C GLY A 162 20.10 -5.37 10.33
N THR A 163 20.07 -5.63 11.63
CA THR A 163 21.11 -6.43 12.31
C THR A 163 21.19 -7.88 11.80
N TYR A 164 20.08 -8.44 11.37
CA TYR A 164 19.97 -9.86 11.00
C TYR A 164 19.71 -10.08 9.51
N GLY A 165 19.51 -8.99 8.74
CA GLY A 165 19.33 -9.07 7.28
C GLY A 165 17.88 -9.19 6.79
N GLU A 166 16.92 -9.44 7.69
CA GLU A 166 15.53 -9.73 7.37
C GLU A 166 14.60 -8.51 7.46
N GLY A 167 15.17 -7.32 7.33
CA GLY A 167 14.43 -6.06 7.29
C GLY A 167 14.23 -5.41 8.65
N THR A 168 13.63 -4.22 8.59
CA THR A 168 13.45 -3.37 9.77
C THR A 168 12.09 -2.68 9.81
N VAL A 169 11.70 -2.25 11.00
CA VAL A 169 10.78 -1.12 11.19
C VAL A 169 11.62 0.08 11.59
N PHE A 170 11.46 1.18 10.89
CA PHE A 170 12.20 2.42 11.16
C PHE A 170 11.26 3.60 11.47
N ARG A 171 11.85 4.62 12.09
CA ARG A 171 11.21 5.91 12.33
C ARG A 171 12.14 7.03 11.90
N LEU A 172 11.64 8.00 11.14
CA LEU A 172 12.28 9.29 10.93
C LEU A 172 11.62 10.35 11.83
N SER A 173 12.43 11.06 12.58
CA SER A 173 11.99 12.15 13.46
C SER A 173 12.70 13.45 13.09
N ARG A 174 12.00 14.59 13.20
CA ARG A 174 12.65 15.90 13.06
C ARG A 174 13.49 16.20 14.29
N VAL A 175 14.74 16.59 14.07
CA VAL A 175 15.65 17.04 15.13
C VAL A 175 15.76 18.56 15.15
N SER A 176 16.39 19.10 16.21
CA SER A 176 16.66 20.52 16.33
C SER A 176 17.52 21.00 15.14
N GLY A 177 17.04 22.00 14.40
CA GLY A 177 17.67 22.46 13.16
C GLY A 177 16.85 22.17 11.91
N GLY A 178 15.83 21.30 12.00
CA GLY A 178 14.92 20.97 10.90
C GLY A 178 15.36 19.78 10.05
N ASP A 179 16.48 19.15 10.40
CA ASP A 179 16.93 17.92 9.76
C ASP A 179 16.14 16.71 10.26
N TRP A 180 16.21 15.61 9.51
CA TRP A 180 15.60 14.35 9.88
C TRP A 180 16.65 13.37 10.37
N GLN A 181 16.29 12.59 11.38
CA GLN A 181 17.10 11.52 11.93
C GLN A 181 16.33 10.21 11.87
N GLU A 182 16.94 9.21 11.25
CA GLU A 182 16.45 7.85 11.25
C GLU A 182 16.78 7.13 12.57
N SER A 183 15.91 6.21 12.95
CA SER A 183 16.12 5.27 14.07
C SER A 183 15.50 3.93 13.69
N VAL A 184 16.30 2.88 13.64
CA VAL A 184 15.80 1.50 13.58
C VAL A 184 15.10 1.19 14.91
N LEU A 185 13.80 0.91 14.84
CA LEU A 185 13.01 0.53 16.01
C LEU A 185 13.12 -0.96 16.29
N TYR A 186 13.08 -1.77 15.25
CA TYR A 186 13.21 -3.22 15.32
C TYR A 186 13.93 -3.78 14.08
N SER A 187 14.77 -4.81 14.28
CA SER A 187 15.40 -5.58 13.20
C SER A 187 14.89 -7.01 13.29
N PHE A 188 14.24 -7.47 12.21
CA PHE A 188 13.68 -8.81 12.12
C PHE A 188 14.74 -9.88 11.89
N GLY A 189 14.41 -11.15 12.18
CA GLY A 189 15.26 -12.30 11.91
C GLY A 189 16.10 -12.75 13.11
N THR A 190 15.70 -12.41 14.33
CA THR A 190 16.41 -12.86 15.55
C THR A 190 16.46 -14.38 15.68
N THR A 191 15.41 -15.05 15.21
CA THR A 191 15.28 -16.52 15.11
C THR A 191 14.52 -16.88 13.84
N SER A 192 14.52 -18.15 13.45
CA SER A 192 13.72 -18.62 12.29
C SER A 192 12.21 -18.57 12.51
N ALA A 193 11.74 -18.37 13.74
CA ALA A 193 10.32 -18.23 14.08
C ALA A 193 9.89 -16.76 14.20
N ASP A 194 10.84 -15.84 14.12
CA ASP A 194 10.61 -14.39 14.07
C ASP A 194 9.90 -14.01 12.77
N ALA A 195 9.25 -12.86 12.75
CA ALA A 195 8.79 -12.25 11.50
C ALA A 195 9.98 -11.79 10.64
N GLY A 196 9.77 -11.52 9.37
CA GLY A 196 10.83 -11.01 8.49
C GLY A 196 10.30 -10.53 7.15
N GLN A 197 11.10 -9.70 6.50
CA GLN A 197 10.81 -9.09 5.19
C GLN A 197 9.48 -8.31 5.16
N PRO A 198 9.29 -7.33 6.08
CA PRO A 198 8.11 -6.49 6.06
C PRO A 198 8.15 -5.56 4.84
N ASN A 199 7.15 -5.67 3.99
CA ASN A 199 7.03 -4.88 2.75
C ASN A 199 5.77 -4.01 2.70
N GLN A 200 4.97 -4.03 3.78
CA GLN A 200 3.70 -3.33 3.85
C GLN A 200 3.75 -2.20 4.89
N PRO A 201 2.85 -1.19 4.77
CA PRO A 201 2.76 -0.13 5.76
C PRO A 201 2.40 -0.68 7.13
N VAL A 202 2.95 -0.04 8.16
CA VAL A 202 2.59 -0.32 9.54
C VAL A 202 1.36 0.48 9.97
N ALA A 203 0.67 0.02 11.01
CA ALA A 203 -0.36 0.78 11.72
C ALA A 203 0.13 1.13 13.13
N ILE A 204 -0.33 2.25 13.69
CA ILE A 204 0.02 2.68 15.05
C ILE A 204 -1.28 2.77 15.85
N ASP A 205 -1.32 2.09 16.99
CA ASP A 205 -2.47 2.15 17.88
C ASP A 205 -2.42 3.39 18.82
N ALA A 206 -3.48 3.57 19.61
CA ALA A 206 -3.59 4.70 20.53
C ALA A 206 -2.57 4.66 21.68
N PHE A 207 -1.89 3.54 21.91
CA PHE A 207 -0.86 3.35 22.94
C PHE A 207 0.55 3.54 22.36
N GLY A 208 0.67 3.71 21.04
CA GLY A 208 1.93 3.86 20.32
C GLY A 208 2.59 2.53 19.96
N ASN A 209 1.88 1.40 20.06
CA ASN A 209 2.36 0.14 19.51
C ASN A 209 2.28 0.16 18.00
N ILE A 210 3.21 -0.52 17.36
CA ILE A 210 3.31 -0.62 15.90
C ILE A 210 2.89 -2.02 15.47
N TRP A 211 1.97 -2.08 14.52
CA TRP A 211 1.39 -3.31 13.99
C TRP A 211 1.72 -3.46 12.52
N GLY A 212 2.04 -4.67 12.09
CA GLY A 212 2.32 -4.92 10.69
C GLY A 212 2.24 -6.39 10.33
N THR A 213 2.48 -6.64 9.06
CA THR A 213 2.56 -7.99 8.47
C THR A 213 3.94 -8.20 7.87
N THR A 214 4.35 -9.46 7.78
CA THR A 214 5.52 -9.88 7.02
C THR A 214 5.12 -10.94 6.02
N GLU A 215 5.66 -10.87 4.81
CA GLU A 215 5.31 -11.80 3.75
C GLU A 215 5.91 -13.19 3.99
N GLU A 216 7.10 -13.26 4.56
CA GLU A 216 7.84 -14.48 4.78
C GLU A 216 8.18 -14.67 6.27
N MET A 217 8.86 -15.77 6.59
CA MET A 217 9.25 -16.16 7.94
C MET A 217 8.05 -16.47 8.87
N GLY A 218 8.15 -16.20 10.18
CA GLY A 218 7.22 -16.71 11.15
C GLY A 218 7.45 -18.20 11.43
N ALA A 219 6.70 -18.78 12.35
CA ALA A 219 6.91 -20.17 12.81
C ALA A 219 6.83 -21.23 11.69
N TYR A 220 6.17 -20.92 10.59
CA TYR A 220 5.93 -21.85 9.47
C TYR A 220 6.49 -21.37 8.13
N GLY A 221 7.08 -20.17 8.05
CA GLY A 221 7.67 -19.63 6.83
C GLY A 221 6.67 -19.02 5.84
N PHE A 222 5.43 -18.77 6.24
CA PHE A 222 4.37 -18.22 5.38
C PHE A 222 3.93 -16.81 5.79
N GLY A 223 4.77 -16.12 6.58
CA GLY A 223 4.51 -14.78 7.07
C GLY A 223 3.82 -14.75 8.42
N ALA A 224 3.72 -13.55 8.97
CA ALA A 224 3.19 -13.31 10.30
C ALA A 224 2.48 -11.95 10.41
N ILE A 225 1.64 -11.83 11.43
CA ILE A 225 1.16 -10.55 11.98
C ILE A 225 1.92 -10.30 13.26
N TYR A 226 2.50 -9.12 13.40
CA TYR A 226 3.29 -8.74 14.57
C TYR A 226 2.80 -7.44 15.22
N GLU A 227 3.08 -7.33 16.52
CA GLU A 227 3.00 -6.10 17.33
C GLU A 227 4.40 -5.76 17.85
N LEU A 228 4.81 -4.52 17.69
CA LEU A 228 5.98 -3.96 18.40
C LEU A 228 5.51 -3.01 19.48
N SER A 229 5.85 -3.31 20.72
CA SER A 229 5.55 -2.48 21.87
C SER A 229 6.81 -1.79 22.40
N PRO A 230 6.76 -0.47 22.74
CA PRO A 230 7.91 0.21 23.31
C PRO A 230 8.21 -0.31 24.71
N ASN A 231 9.48 -0.55 25.02
CA ASN A 231 9.89 -1.04 26.34
C ASN A 231 9.65 -0.01 27.43
N SER A 232 8.98 -0.38 28.51
CA SER A 232 8.65 0.50 29.62
C SER A 232 9.86 1.08 30.37
N SER A 233 11.03 0.44 30.24
CA SER A 233 12.30 0.90 30.86
C SER A 233 13.06 1.95 30.03
N GLY A 234 12.53 2.32 28.87
CA GLY A 234 13.18 3.19 27.88
C GLY A 234 14.28 2.47 27.09
N GLY A 235 14.28 2.66 25.79
CA GLY A 235 15.28 2.13 24.88
C GLY A 235 14.97 0.73 24.34
N GLY A 236 14.37 0.67 23.16
CA GLY A 236 14.09 -0.55 22.42
C GLY A 236 12.61 -0.92 22.38
N TRP A 237 12.35 -1.93 21.58
CA TRP A 237 11.01 -2.43 21.27
C TRP A 237 10.97 -3.95 21.49
N THR A 238 9.84 -4.46 21.89
CA THR A 238 9.59 -5.89 22.01
C THR A 238 8.59 -6.31 20.95
N GLU A 239 8.96 -7.32 20.17
CA GLU A 239 8.06 -7.97 19.23
C GLU A 239 7.20 -9.01 19.94
N THR A 240 5.94 -9.04 19.54
CA THR A 240 5.00 -10.11 19.86
C THR A 240 4.41 -10.61 18.54
N ILE A 241 4.62 -11.89 18.21
CA ILE A 241 3.94 -12.52 17.09
C ILE A 241 2.49 -12.76 17.48
N ILE A 242 1.58 -12.13 16.78
CA ILE A 242 0.13 -12.24 17.00
C ILE A 242 -0.41 -13.48 16.30
N HIS A 243 0.04 -13.70 15.07
CA HIS A 243 -0.32 -14.88 14.28
C HIS A 243 0.82 -15.25 13.33
N SER A 244 1.19 -16.52 13.25
CA SER A 244 2.08 -17.06 12.22
C SER A 244 1.26 -17.91 11.27
N PHE A 245 1.22 -17.54 10.01
CA PHE A 245 0.47 -18.25 8.99
C PHE A 245 1.09 -19.62 8.71
N ALA A 246 0.25 -20.66 8.67
CA ALA A 246 0.68 -22.05 8.48
C ALA A 246 0.46 -22.58 7.06
N GLY A 247 -0.01 -21.76 6.15
CA GLY A 247 -0.39 -22.14 4.80
C GLY A 247 -1.74 -22.87 4.74
N GLY A 248 -2.15 -23.31 3.54
CA GLY A 248 -3.42 -24.00 3.33
C GLY A 248 -4.62 -23.16 3.79
N ALA A 249 -5.49 -23.75 4.59
CA ALA A 249 -6.70 -23.06 5.06
C ALA A 249 -6.42 -21.89 6.01
N ASP A 250 -5.27 -21.86 6.67
CA ASP A 250 -4.85 -20.76 7.55
C ASP A 250 -4.35 -19.53 6.76
N GLY A 251 -3.97 -19.73 5.50
CA GLY A 251 -3.45 -18.67 4.66
C GLY A 251 -1.93 -18.54 4.64
N ALA A 252 -1.43 -17.73 3.72
CA ALA A 252 -0.02 -17.48 3.53
C ALA A 252 0.20 -16.12 2.84
N TYR A 253 1.37 -15.54 3.07
CA TYR A 253 1.85 -14.34 2.41
C TYR A 253 0.89 -13.15 2.54
N PRO A 254 0.69 -12.62 3.77
CA PRO A 254 -0.11 -11.43 3.97
C PRO A 254 0.57 -10.22 3.30
N GLN A 255 -0.04 -9.71 2.24
CA GLN A 255 0.48 -8.60 1.43
C GLN A 255 -0.39 -7.36 1.59
N CYS A 256 -0.64 -6.96 2.84
CA CYS A 256 -1.46 -5.80 3.15
C CYS A 256 -0.94 -5.03 4.37
N GLY A 257 -1.17 -3.74 4.38
CA GLY A 257 -1.14 -2.97 5.63
C GLY A 257 -2.37 -3.27 6.48
N LEU A 258 -2.19 -3.22 7.79
CA LEU A 258 -3.28 -3.38 8.74
C LEU A 258 -3.99 -2.03 8.97
N ILE A 259 -5.30 -2.04 9.16
CA ILE A 259 -6.07 -0.86 9.51
C ILE A 259 -6.90 -1.09 10.76
N PHE A 260 -7.01 -0.06 11.61
CA PHE A 260 -7.85 -0.09 12.81
C PHE A 260 -9.24 0.47 12.53
N ASP A 261 -10.26 -0.13 13.13
CA ASP A 261 -11.54 0.55 13.32
C ASP A 261 -11.53 1.43 14.60
N ALA A 262 -12.61 2.16 14.81
CA ALA A 262 -12.77 3.03 15.98
C ALA A 262 -12.85 2.26 17.33
N SER A 263 -13.08 0.94 17.28
CA SER A 263 -13.15 0.06 18.45
C SER A 263 -11.80 -0.58 18.78
N GLY A 264 -10.80 -0.40 17.91
CA GLY A 264 -9.48 -0.99 18.06
C GLY A 264 -9.36 -2.40 17.47
N ASN A 265 -10.32 -2.84 16.65
CA ASN A 265 -10.19 -4.07 15.87
C ASN A 265 -9.29 -3.82 14.67
N LEU A 266 -8.50 -4.82 14.28
CA LEU A 266 -7.60 -4.78 13.13
C LEU A 266 -8.18 -5.55 11.95
N TYR A 267 -7.98 -5.02 10.76
CA TYR A 267 -8.42 -5.64 9.50
C TYR A 267 -7.25 -5.74 8.54
N GLY A 268 -7.23 -6.84 7.77
CA GLY A 268 -6.21 -7.08 6.76
C GLY A 268 -6.64 -8.14 5.75
N THR A 269 -5.75 -8.42 4.83
CA THR A 269 -5.96 -9.40 3.76
C THR A 269 -4.85 -10.44 3.73
N VAL A 270 -5.16 -11.60 3.19
CA VAL A 270 -4.20 -12.67 2.91
C VAL A 270 -4.36 -13.08 1.46
N GLY A 271 -3.27 -13.02 0.70
CA GLY A 271 -3.32 -13.26 -0.75
C GLY A 271 -3.56 -14.71 -1.13
N ASN A 272 -3.12 -15.66 -0.30
CA ASN A 272 -3.19 -17.08 -0.62
C ASN A 272 -3.81 -17.88 0.53
N GLY A 273 -4.43 -19.02 0.20
CA GLY A 273 -5.03 -19.91 1.19
C GLY A 273 -6.46 -19.51 1.57
N GLY A 274 -6.87 -19.80 2.80
CA GLY A 274 -8.27 -19.71 3.21
C GLY A 274 -9.10 -20.91 2.75
N ALA A 275 -10.42 -20.85 2.92
CA ALA A 275 -11.32 -21.98 2.66
C ALA A 275 -11.30 -22.46 1.20
N ASN A 276 -11.06 -21.57 0.25
CA ASN A 276 -11.07 -21.85 -1.19
C ASN A 276 -9.67 -21.81 -1.83
N GLY A 277 -8.63 -21.42 -1.09
CA GLY A 277 -7.27 -21.31 -1.60
C GLY A 277 -6.93 -19.98 -2.29
N ASN A 278 -7.88 -19.07 -2.38
CA ASN A 278 -7.79 -17.85 -3.18
C ASN A 278 -7.58 -16.56 -2.35
N GLY A 279 -7.23 -16.72 -1.07
CA GLY A 279 -7.09 -15.61 -0.14
C GLY A 279 -8.39 -15.23 0.56
N TYR A 280 -8.28 -14.31 1.50
CA TYR A 280 -9.40 -13.87 2.32
C TYR A 280 -9.15 -12.50 2.96
N VAL A 281 -10.23 -11.89 3.45
CA VAL A 281 -10.18 -10.71 4.33
C VAL A 281 -10.45 -11.18 5.75
N PHE A 282 -9.67 -10.67 6.71
CA PHE A 282 -9.81 -11.02 8.12
C PHE A 282 -10.01 -9.80 9.02
N GLU A 283 -10.56 -10.08 10.20
CA GLU A 283 -10.64 -9.21 11.36
C GLU A 283 -9.91 -9.84 12.53
N LEU A 284 -9.13 -9.07 13.26
CA LEU A 284 -8.54 -9.42 14.54
C LEU A 284 -9.25 -8.65 15.64
N LEU A 285 -9.85 -9.39 16.56
CA LEU A 285 -10.58 -8.88 17.72
C LEU A 285 -9.74 -9.06 18.99
N PRO A 286 -9.60 -8.02 19.83
CA PRO A 286 -9.03 -8.22 21.17
C PRO A 286 -9.86 -9.23 21.98
N SER A 287 -9.21 -10.18 22.64
CA SER A 287 -9.86 -11.23 23.42
C SER A 287 -9.12 -11.47 24.74
N GLU A 288 -9.76 -12.17 25.70
CA GLU A 288 -9.09 -12.60 26.93
C GLU A 288 -7.90 -13.50 26.59
N GLY A 289 -6.67 -12.99 26.79
CA GLY A 289 -5.44 -13.75 26.53
C GLY A 289 -4.81 -13.51 25.15
N GLY A 290 -5.26 -12.52 24.38
CA GLY A 290 -4.63 -12.13 23.12
C GLY A 290 -5.61 -11.65 22.06
N TRP A 291 -5.48 -12.17 20.84
CA TRP A 291 -6.28 -11.77 19.69
C TRP A 291 -6.99 -12.98 19.07
N THR A 292 -8.19 -12.77 18.57
CA THR A 292 -8.95 -13.79 17.83
C THR A 292 -9.10 -13.31 16.39
N MET A 293 -8.61 -14.11 15.44
CA MET A 293 -8.75 -13.87 14.01
C MET A 293 -10.03 -14.53 13.48
N THR A 294 -10.80 -13.78 12.70
CA THR A 294 -12.02 -14.24 12.03
C THR A 294 -11.96 -13.89 10.55
N ASN A 295 -12.23 -14.87 9.68
CA ASN A 295 -12.32 -14.61 8.25
C ASN A 295 -13.67 -13.96 7.94
N LEU A 296 -13.64 -12.76 7.39
CA LEU A 296 -14.83 -12.01 7.00
C LEU A 296 -15.37 -12.47 5.65
N HIS A 297 -14.46 -12.78 4.71
CA HIS A 297 -14.78 -13.28 3.38
C HIS A 297 -13.63 -14.12 2.83
N ASN A 298 -13.93 -15.29 2.26
CA ASN A 298 -12.98 -16.15 1.57
C ASN A 298 -13.27 -16.11 0.07
N PHE A 299 -12.35 -15.61 -0.72
CA PHE A 299 -12.49 -15.51 -2.17
C PHE A 299 -12.56 -16.88 -2.83
N ASP A 300 -13.39 -17.01 -3.87
CA ASP A 300 -13.60 -18.28 -4.59
C ASP A 300 -13.00 -18.31 -6.01
N GLY A 301 -12.36 -17.21 -6.42
CA GLY A 301 -11.77 -17.03 -7.74
C GLY A 301 -12.72 -16.34 -8.74
N VAL A 302 -14.03 -16.54 -8.60
CA VAL A 302 -15.03 -15.80 -9.40
C VAL A 302 -15.26 -14.41 -8.84
N ASP A 303 -15.24 -14.29 -7.52
CA ASP A 303 -15.36 -13.02 -6.78
C ASP A 303 -13.99 -12.36 -6.47
N GLY A 304 -12.88 -13.01 -6.86
CA GLY A 304 -11.51 -12.51 -6.70
C GLY A 304 -10.51 -13.60 -6.35
N PHE A 305 -9.23 -13.32 -6.58
CA PHE A 305 -8.08 -14.13 -6.18
C PHE A 305 -6.91 -13.23 -5.78
N GLY A 306 -6.25 -13.54 -4.69
CA GLY A 306 -5.11 -12.77 -4.21
C GLY A 306 -5.55 -11.39 -3.70
N ALA A 307 -6.26 -11.36 -2.57
CA ALA A 307 -6.57 -10.09 -1.91
C ALA A 307 -5.29 -9.46 -1.39
N ILE A 308 -4.87 -8.37 -1.99
CA ILE A 308 -3.63 -7.64 -1.73
C ILE A 308 -3.91 -6.15 -1.57
N GLY A 309 -2.85 -5.40 -1.26
CA GLY A 309 -2.97 -3.97 -1.05
C GLY A 309 -3.74 -3.60 0.21
N ASN A 310 -3.84 -2.30 0.45
CA ASN A 310 -4.42 -1.80 1.69
C ASN A 310 -5.95 -1.72 1.59
N LEU A 311 -6.62 -2.14 2.65
CA LEU A 311 -8.04 -1.88 2.84
C LEU A 311 -8.27 -0.40 3.17
N VAL A 312 -9.46 0.11 2.82
CA VAL A 312 -9.90 1.42 3.27
C VAL A 312 -11.33 1.36 3.81
N PHE A 313 -11.57 2.03 4.93
CA PHE A 313 -12.92 2.19 5.46
C PHE A 313 -13.65 3.30 4.71
N GLY A 314 -14.84 2.97 4.22
CA GLY A 314 -15.82 3.92 3.76
C GLY A 314 -16.91 4.21 4.78
N PRO A 315 -17.95 4.94 4.36
CA PRO A 315 -19.10 5.22 5.21
C PRO A 315 -19.75 3.94 5.75
N SER A 316 -20.30 4.03 6.97
CA SER A 316 -21.02 2.93 7.63
C SER A 316 -20.19 1.64 7.86
N GLY A 317 -18.86 1.76 7.93
CA GLY A 317 -17.96 0.64 8.19
C GLY A 317 -17.77 -0.31 7.02
N ILE A 318 -18.08 0.12 5.79
CA ILE A 318 -17.80 -0.66 4.59
C ILE A 318 -16.29 -0.71 4.39
N LEU A 319 -15.75 -1.91 4.13
CA LEU A 319 -14.37 -2.10 3.72
C LEU A 319 -14.28 -2.21 2.20
N TYR A 320 -13.37 -1.45 1.60
CA TYR A 320 -13.04 -1.55 0.18
C TYR A 320 -11.63 -2.09 0.01
N GLY A 321 -11.44 -2.92 -1.01
CA GLY A 321 -10.15 -3.51 -1.36
C GLY A 321 -10.12 -3.96 -2.80
N VAL A 322 -9.00 -4.56 -3.18
CA VAL A 322 -8.77 -5.11 -4.51
C VAL A 322 -8.30 -6.56 -4.42
N THR A 323 -8.50 -7.31 -5.49
CA THR A 323 -7.84 -8.60 -5.69
C THR A 323 -6.98 -8.52 -6.94
N TRP A 324 -5.76 -9.06 -6.85
CA TRP A 324 -4.80 -9.03 -7.94
C TRP A 324 -5.29 -9.72 -9.21
N GLN A 325 -5.96 -10.84 -9.04
CA GLN A 325 -6.52 -11.66 -10.12
C GLN A 325 -7.93 -12.12 -9.76
N GLY A 326 -8.51 -13.01 -10.59
CA GLY A 326 -9.88 -13.47 -10.42
C GLY A 326 -10.89 -12.41 -10.86
N GLY A 327 -12.09 -12.48 -10.31
CA GLY A 327 -13.21 -11.71 -10.82
C GLY A 327 -13.78 -12.31 -12.11
N SER A 328 -14.74 -11.63 -12.73
CA SER A 328 -15.46 -12.15 -13.90
C SER A 328 -14.58 -12.43 -15.12
N PHE A 329 -13.40 -11.81 -15.21
CA PHE A 329 -12.53 -11.87 -16.38
C PHE A 329 -11.12 -12.40 -16.06
N GLY A 330 -10.76 -12.55 -14.80
CA GLY A 330 -9.47 -13.09 -14.37
C GLY A 330 -8.39 -12.05 -14.07
N ASP A 331 -8.64 -10.79 -14.37
CA ASP A 331 -7.66 -9.69 -14.32
C ASP A 331 -7.77 -8.82 -13.07
N GLY A 332 -8.42 -9.35 -12.03
CA GLY A 332 -8.62 -8.70 -10.74
C GLY A 332 -9.92 -7.93 -10.62
N ASN A 333 -10.23 -7.49 -9.43
CA ASN A 333 -11.43 -6.69 -9.16
C ASN A 333 -11.24 -5.66 -8.05
N VAL A 334 -12.22 -4.75 -7.96
CA VAL A 334 -12.47 -3.88 -6.80
C VAL A 334 -13.72 -4.41 -6.10
N TYR A 335 -13.62 -4.67 -4.80
CA TYR A 335 -14.72 -5.18 -3.99
C TYR A 335 -15.08 -4.27 -2.83
N ALA A 336 -16.28 -4.46 -2.31
CA ALA A 336 -16.74 -3.91 -1.03
C ALA A 336 -17.16 -5.06 -0.11
N LEU A 337 -16.76 -5.01 1.15
CA LEU A 337 -17.33 -5.83 2.20
C LEU A 337 -18.25 -4.97 3.08
N ARG A 338 -19.50 -5.35 3.15
CA ARG A 338 -20.53 -4.64 3.92
C ARG A 338 -20.91 -5.42 5.17
N PRO A 339 -20.78 -4.83 6.37
CA PRO A 339 -21.29 -5.46 7.57
C PRO A 339 -22.82 -5.57 7.50
N THR A 340 -23.36 -6.69 7.93
CA THR A 340 -24.78 -6.98 7.95
C THR A 340 -25.34 -6.91 9.38
N ALA A 341 -26.63 -6.78 9.53
CA ALA A 341 -27.27 -6.62 10.84
C ALA A 341 -27.14 -7.86 11.76
N ASP A 342 -26.85 -9.02 11.21
CA ASP A 342 -26.61 -10.27 11.94
C ASP A 342 -25.14 -10.51 12.33
N GLY A 343 -24.27 -9.52 12.04
CA GLY A 343 -22.84 -9.58 12.37
C GLY A 343 -21.99 -10.34 11.35
N THR A 344 -22.55 -10.74 10.21
CA THR A 344 -21.80 -11.29 9.08
C THR A 344 -21.37 -10.18 8.12
N TRP A 345 -20.54 -10.52 7.15
CA TRP A 345 -20.11 -9.61 6.09
C TRP A 345 -20.58 -10.13 4.73
N ARG A 346 -20.93 -9.22 3.86
CA ARG A 346 -21.33 -9.54 2.48
C ARG A 346 -20.39 -8.87 1.52
N GLU A 347 -19.76 -9.68 0.68
CA GLU A 347 -18.98 -9.20 -0.44
C GLU A 347 -19.89 -8.66 -1.56
N GLU A 348 -19.42 -7.64 -2.24
CA GLU A 348 -20.00 -7.04 -3.43
C GLU A 348 -18.88 -6.70 -4.40
N ASN A 349 -18.87 -7.35 -5.56
CA ASN A 349 -17.96 -7.00 -6.64
C ASN A 349 -18.39 -5.67 -7.28
N LEU A 350 -17.61 -4.63 -7.08
CA LEU A 350 -17.88 -3.29 -7.63
C LEU A 350 -17.46 -3.18 -9.08
N HIS A 351 -16.32 -3.78 -9.43
CA HIS A 351 -15.80 -3.80 -10.79
C HIS A 351 -14.84 -4.98 -10.99
N SER A 352 -14.94 -5.67 -12.13
CA SER A 352 -13.97 -6.67 -12.56
C SER A 352 -13.21 -6.13 -13.76
N PHE A 353 -11.89 -6.06 -13.64
CA PHE A 353 -11.02 -5.70 -14.76
C PHE A 353 -11.01 -6.79 -15.83
N HIS A 354 -10.92 -6.39 -17.09
CA HIS A 354 -10.90 -7.34 -18.21
C HIS A 354 -9.73 -7.09 -19.17
N GLY A 355 -8.67 -6.49 -18.66
CA GLY A 355 -7.47 -6.22 -19.45
C GLY A 355 -7.65 -5.14 -20.51
N GLY A 356 -6.73 -5.13 -21.46
CA GLY A 356 -6.77 -4.15 -22.55
C GLY A 356 -6.73 -2.70 -22.01
N PRO A 357 -7.57 -1.78 -22.53
CA PRO A 357 -7.51 -0.38 -22.13
C PRO A 357 -8.02 -0.09 -20.70
N GLN A 358 -8.68 -1.04 -20.05
CA GLN A 358 -9.18 -0.85 -18.68
C GLN A 358 -8.16 -1.15 -17.59
N GLY A 359 -7.00 -1.69 -17.93
CA GLY A 359 -6.02 -2.13 -16.94
C GLY A 359 -6.26 -3.55 -16.45
N CYS A 360 -5.31 -4.10 -15.75
CA CYS A 360 -5.35 -5.41 -15.12
C CYS A 360 -4.38 -5.46 -13.93
N GLU A 361 -4.63 -6.41 -13.03
CA GLU A 361 -3.80 -6.66 -11.87
C GLU A 361 -3.64 -5.41 -10.98
N PRO A 362 -4.71 -4.93 -10.31
CA PRO A 362 -4.59 -3.89 -9.30
C PRO A 362 -3.77 -4.43 -8.12
N ASP A 363 -2.68 -3.75 -7.77
CA ASP A 363 -1.71 -4.20 -6.75
C ASP A 363 -1.81 -3.41 -5.45
N ALA A 364 -2.08 -2.11 -5.53
CA ALA A 364 -2.33 -1.26 -4.38
C ALA A 364 -3.83 -1.22 -4.03
N GLY A 365 -4.14 -0.86 -2.80
CA GLY A 365 -5.52 -0.58 -2.40
C GLY A 365 -6.14 0.61 -3.13
N VAL A 366 -7.32 1.00 -2.73
CA VAL A 366 -8.04 2.16 -3.28
C VAL A 366 -8.03 3.33 -2.32
N ALA A 367 -8.06 4.55 -2.87
CA ALA A 367 -8.29 5.79 -2.13
C ALA A 367 -9.74 6.24 -2.32
N LEU A 368 -10.34 6.82 -1.28
CA LEU A 368 -11.74 7.24 -1.25
C LEU A 368 -11.82 8.77 -1.24
N ASP A 369 -12.61 9.36 -2.14
CA ASP A 369 -12.92 10.78 -2.07
C ASP A 369 -14.11 11.08 -1.16
N SER A 370 -14.39 12.35 -0.90
CA SER A 370 -15.50 12.78 -0.06
C SER A 370 -16.89 12.51 -0.64
N ALA A 371 -16.98 12.20 -1.93
CA ALA A 371 -18.22 11.83 -2.61
C ALA A 371 -18.46 10.30 -2.57
N GLY A 372 -17.48 9.53 -2.12
CA GLY A 372 -17.53 8.08 -2.06
C GLY A 372 -17.01 7.38 -3.32
N ASN A 373 -16.37 8.10 -4.23
CA ASN A 373 -15.71 7.48 -5.38
C ASN A 373 -14.37 6.86 -4.96
N LEU A 374 -14.05 5.73 -5.57
CA LEU A 374 -12.82 4.98 -5.33
C LEU A 374 -11.84 5.22 -6.47
N TYR A 375 -10.60 5.51 -6.12
CA TYR A 375 -9.49 5.70 -7.08
C TYR A 375 -8.39 4.71 -6.79
N GLY A 376 -7.81 4.15 -7.82
CA GLY A 376 -6.69 3.20 -7.69
C GLY A 376 -5.88 3.10 -8.96
N THR A 377 -4.92 2.19 -8.95
CA THR A 377 -4.05 1.90 -10.08
C THR A 377 -4.12 0.42 -10.43
N THR A 378 -3.92 0.11 -11.71
CA THR A 378 -3.59 -1.24 -12.16
C THR A 378 -2.14 -1.28 -12.60
N LEU A 379 -1.47 -2.39 -12.32
CA LEU A 379 -0.05 -2.51 -12.58
C LEU A 379 0.26 -2.65 -14.08
N TYR A 380 -0.59 -3.36 -14.79
CA TYR A 380 -0.41 -3.72 -16.19
C TYR A 380 -1.61 -3.35 -17.07
N CYS A 381 -1.56 -3.76 -18.30
CA CYS A 381 -2.56 -3.42 -19.32
C CYS A 381 -2.63 -1.91 -19.60
N GLY A 382 -3.77 -1.38 -20.01
CA GLY A 382 -3.93 0.03 -20.39
C GLY A 382 -3.68 0.25 -21.87
N SER A 383 -2.53 0.80 -22.24
CA SER A 383 -2.17 1.03 -23.63
C SER A 383 -1.49 -0.20 -24.22
N GLY A 384 -2.11 -0.93 -25.09
CA GLY A 384 -1.45 -2.01 -25.80
C GLY A 384 -2.24 -3.31 -25.83
N GLN A 385 -1.62 -4.33 -26.34
CA GLN A 385 -2.19 -5.67 -26.42
C GLN A 385 -1.51 -6.56 -25.38
N GLY A 386 -2.30 -7.15 -24.47
CA GLY A 386 -1.85 -8.11 -23.47
C GLY A 386 -1.38 -7.49 -22.16
N VAL A 387 -0.76 -8.31 -21.34
CA VAL A 387 -0.22 -7.96 -19.99
C VAL A 387 0.98 -7.01 -20.02
N ASP A 388 1.50 -6.69 -21.20
CA ASP A 388 2.69 -5.84 -21.38
C ASP A 388 2.39 -4.32 -21.33
N GLY A 389 1.16 -3.94 -20.91
CA GLY A 389 0.78 -2.53 -20.76
C GLY A 389 1.44 -1.88 -19.53
N SER A 390 1.27 -0.58 -19.45
CA SER A 390 1.96 0.26 -18.45
C SER A 390 1.11 0.62 -17.24
N GLY A 391 -0.10 0.05 -17.16
CA GLY A 391 -1.07 0.32 -16.10
C GLY A 391 -1.96 1.53 -16.37
N VAL A 392 -2.96 1.69 -15.53
CA VAL A 392 -3.90 2.81 -15.57
C VAL A 392 -4.14 3.40 -14.17
N VAL A 393 -4.64 4.63 -14.15
CA VAL A 393 -5.36 5.18 -12.98
C VAL A 393 -6.86 5.06 -13.29
N PHE A 394 -7.64 4.50 -12.39
CA PHE A 394 -9.07 4.31 -12.52
C PHE A 394 -9.89 5.06 -11.45
N GLU A 395 -11.14 5.37 -11.77
CA GLU A 395 -12.19 5.85 -10.86
C GLU A 395 -13.35 4.85 -10.88
N ILE A 396 -13.77 4.33 -9.74
CA ILE A 396 -14.99 3.55 -9.59
C ILE A 396 -16.01 4.40 -8.82
N VAL A 397 -17.17 4.62 -9.42
CA VAL A 397 -18.32 5.22 -8.76
C VAL A 397 -19.20 4.09 -8.24
N PRO A 398 -19.21 3.80 -6.92
CA PRO A 398 -20.04 2.73 -6.38
C PRO A 398 -21.54 2.99 -6.66
N PRO A 399 -22.36 1.95 -6.78
CA PRO A 399 -23.81 2.13 -6.90
C PRO A 399 -24.37 2.76 -5.63
N LEU A 400 -25.32 3.69 -5.78
CA LEU A 400 -26.02 4.39 -4.69
C LEU A 400 -26.84 3.43 -3.82
#